data_1c62c7c39c63fe5e5c3977661a1ff863
#
_entry.id   1c62c7c39c63fe5e5c3977661a1ff863
#
_cell.length_a   1.000
_cell.length_b   1.000
_cell.length_c   1.000
_cell.angle_alpha   90.00
_cell.angle_beta   90.00
_cell.angle_gamma   90.00
#
_symmetry.space_group_name_H-M   'P 1'
#
loop_
_entity.id
_entity.type
_entity.pdbx_description
1 polymer ?
#
loop_
_entity_poly.entity_id
_entity_poly.type
_entity_poly.pdbx_seq_one_letter_code
_entity_poly.pdbx_strand_id
1 'polypeptide(L)' 'MAEEIKITRKVHRRGDDGYKIVSVRMKEELIDRLDTLSANTNRSRNELINLLVEAAINIVKIEE' A
#
# COMPACT_ATOMS: atom_id res chain seq x y z
N MET A 1 11.24 15.28 10.85
CA MET A 1 11.71 14.50 9.98
C MET A 1 10.72 13.60 9.47
N ALA A 2 10.65 13.47 8.34
CA ALA A 2 9.67 12.67 7.75
C ALA A 2 10.19 11.32 7.48
N GLU A 3 9.37 10.35 7.59
CA GLU A 3 9.79 9.07 7.26
C GLU A 3 9.40 8.77 5.91
N GLU A 4 10.17 8.04 5.17
CA GLU A 4 9.87 7.70 3.83
C GLU A 4 9.43 6.30 3.75
N ILE A 5 8.39 6.03 3.00
CA ILE A 5 7.98 4.68 2.71
C ILE A 5 8.43 4.41 1.30
N LYS A 6 9.40 3.53 1.15
CA LYS A 6 9.95 3.22 -0.13
C LYS A 6 9.27 2.03 -0.75
N ILE A 7 8.92 2.13 -2.01
CA ILE A 7 8.26 1.06 -2.70
C ILE A 7 9.14 0.60 -3.83
N THR A 8 9.55 -0.64 -3.80
CA THR A 8 10.40 -1.16 -4.85
C THR A 8 9.54 -1.63 -6.00
N ARG A 9 10.17 -1.80 -7.15
CA ARG A 9 9.48 -2.27 -8.29
C ARG A 9 9.19 -3.72 -8.10
N LYS A 10 8.04 -4.12 -8.55
CA LYS A 10 7.62 -5.49 -8.35
C LYS A 10 8.37 -6.47 -9.20
N VAL A 11 8.76 -7.57 -8.60
CA VAL A 11 9.38 -8.63 -9.30
C VAL A 11 8.32 -9.69 -9.41
N HIS A 12 8.26 -10.37 -10.48
CA HIS A 12 7.23 -11.37 -10.67
C HIS A 12 7.29 -12.45 -9.59
N ARG A 13 6.15 -12.83 -9.04
CA ARG A 13 6.19 -13.85 -8.10
C ARG A 13 4.91 -14.53 -8.00
N ARG A 14 4.79 -15.72 -7.69
CA ARG A 14 3.62 -16.32 -7.66
C ARG A 14 3.47 -16.90 -6.41
N GLY A 15 2.61 -16.99 -5.85
CA GLY A 15 2.42 -17.51 -4.73
C GLY A 15 1.30 -17.51 -4.21
N ASP A 16 0.98 -17.97 -3.15
CA ASP A 16 -0.20 -17.90 -2.80
C ASP A 16 -0.29 -17.44 -1.62
N ASP A 17 -1.00 -17.52 -0.78
CA ASP A 17 -1.47 -16.62 -0.41
C ASP A 17 -1.92 -16.43 0.86
N GLY A 18 -2.23 -16.41 1.68
CA GLY A 18 -2.66 -15.99 2.86
C GLY A 18 -3.39 -14.67 2.78
N TYR A 19 -4.02 -14.39 1.67
CA TYR A 19 -4.75 -13.15 1.53
C TYR A 19 -6.23 -13.36 1.72
N LYS A 20 -6.90 -12.36 2.21
CA LYS A 20 -8.33 -12.38 2.34
C LYS A 20 -8.87 -11.14 1.77
N ILE A 21 -10.12 -11.13 1.35
CA ILE A 21 -10.74 -9.95 0.80
C ILE A 21 -11.35 -9.15 1.92
N VAL A 22 -11.02 -7.90 1.98
CA VAL A 22 -11.50 -7.00 3.00
C VAL A 22 -12.06 -5.77 2.33
N SER A 23 -13.21 -5.30 2.76
CA SER A 23 -13.80 -4.10 2.18
C SER A 23 -13.49 -2.89 3.03
N VAL A 24 -13.06 -1.83 2.38
CA VAL A 24 -12.69 -0.62 3.08
C VAL A 24 -13.24 0.58 2.33
N ARG A 25 -13.86 1.50 3.03
CA ARG A 25 -14.29 2.74 2.42
C ARG A 25 -13.11 3.67 2.45
N MET A 26 -12.89 4.40 1.37
CA MET A 26 -11.72 5.23 1.28
C MET A 26 -12.07 6.56 0.66
N LYS A 27 -11.41 7.62 1.06
CA LYS A 27 -11.65 8.92 0.48
C LYS A 27 -11.26 8.90 -0.99
N GLU A 28 -12.05 9.58 -1.80
CA GLU A 28 -11.76 9.62 -3.22
C GLU A 28 -10.40 10.18 -3.52
N GLU A 29 -10.01 11.17 -2.74
CA GLU A 29 -8.72 11.81 -2.90
C GLU A 29 -7.59 10.80 -2.72
N LEU A 30 -7.74 9.91 -1.76
CA LEU A 30 -6.73 8.89 -1.54
C LEU A 30 -6.71 7.89 -2.67
N ILE A 31 -7.87 7.56 -3.21
CA ILE A 31 -7.93 6.64 -4.32
C ILE A 31 -7.19 7.22 -5.52
N ASP A 32 -7.38 8.50 -5.76
CA ASP A 32 -6.69 9.17 -6.86
C ASP A 32 -5.18 9.12 -6.68
N ARG A 33 -4.74 9.34 -5.47
CA ARG A 33 -3.31 9.32 -5.20
C ARG A 33 -2.74 7.91 -5.35
N LEU A 34 -3.52 6.91 -4.97
CA LEU A 34 -3.10 5.53 -5.15
C LEU A 34 -3.00 5.19 -6.62
N ASP A 35 -3.94 5.70 -7.41
CA ASP A 35 -3.92 5.43 -8.84
C ASP A 35 -2.69 6.03 -9.50
N THR A 36 -2.31 7.22 -9.07
CA THR A 36 -1.11 7.85 -9.60
C THR A 36 0.12 7.03 -9.23
N LEU A 37 0.16 6.58 -8.01
CA LEU A 37 1.28 5.78 -7.56
C LEU A 37 1.31 4.44 -8.27
N SER A 38 0.15 3.89 -8.55
CA SER A 38 0.05 2.65 -9.26
C SER A 38 0.68 2.78 -10.64
N ALA A 39 0.37 3.88 -11.32
CA ALA A 39 0.92 4.12 -12.64
C ALA A 39 2.42 4.27 -12.60
N ASN A 40 2.92 4.93 -11.55
CA ASN A 40 4.34 5.19 -11.46
C ASN A 40 5.16 3.99 -11.02
N THR A 41 4.56 3.03 -10.36
CA THR A 41 5.31 1.90 -9.85
C THR A 41 4.98 0.59 -10.56
N ASN A 42 4.04 0.64 -11.45
CA ASN A 42 3.61 -0.55 -12.17
C ASN A 42 3.08 -1.61 -11.20
N ARG A 43 2.44 -1.17 -10.13
CA ARG A 43 1.84 -2.06 -9.18
C ARG A 43 0.38 -1.77 -9.12
N SER A 44 -0.43 -2.75 -8.80
CA SER A 44 -1.86 -2.53 -8.72
C SER A 44 -2.18 -1.75 -7.46
N ARG A 45 -3.36 -1.15 -7.43
CA ARG A 45 -3.81 -0.41 -6.27
C ARG A 45 -3.86 -1.34 -5.06
N ASN A 46 -4.34 -2.54 -5.26
CA ASN A 46 -4.44 -3.49 -4.18
C ASN A 46 -3.08 -3.83 -3.58
N GLU A 47 -2.11 -4.00 -4.45
CA GLU A 47 -0.76 -4.27 -4.01
C GLU A 47 -0.21 -3.12 -3.21
N LEU A 48 -0.45 -1.91 -3.68
CA LEU A 48 0.06 -0.73 -3.00
C LEU A 48 -0.58 -0.55 -1.64
N ILE A 49 -1.87 -0.83 -1.55
CA ILE A 49 -2.53 -0.73 -0.26
C ILE A 49 -1.88 -1.66 0.74
N ASN A 50 -1.59 -2.88 0.33
CA ASN A 50 -0.95 -3.81 1.24
C ASN A 50 0.44 -3.37 1.63
N LEU A 51 1.21 -2.89 0.69
CA LEU A 51 2.55 -2.42 0.97
C LEU A 51 2.54 -1.22 1.91
N LEU A 52 1.69 -0.27 1.61
CA LEU A 52 1.66 0.95 2.39
C LEU A 52 1.09 0.75 3.78
N VAL A 53 0.08 -0.08 3.89
CA VAL A 53 -0.51 -0.35 5.18
C VAL A 53 0.50 -1.07 6.06
N GLU A 54 1.18 -2.03 5.50
CA GLU A 54 2.17 -2.77 6.26
C GLU A 54 3.29 -1.84 6.72
N ALA A 55 3.77 -0.99 5.84
CA ALA A 55 4.82 -0.06 6.20
C ALA A 55 4.35 0.92 7.27
N ALA A 56 3.12 1.39 7.14
CA ALA A 56 2.59 2.35 8.08
C ALA A 56 2.40 1.73 9.46
N ILE A 57 1.95 0.51 9.50
CA ILE A 57 1.78 -0.17 10.77
C ILE A 57 3.10 -0.30 11.49
N ASN A 58 4.16 -0.52 10.73
CA ASN A 58 5.47 -0.71 11.33
C ASN A 58 6.05 0.55 11.93
N ILE A 59 5.56 1.71 11.54
CA ILE A 59 6.09 2.93 12.09
C ILE A 59 5.07 3.69 12.94
N VAL A 60 3.93 3.08 13.16
CA VAL A 60 2.91 3.78 13.89
C VAL A 60 3.24 3.76 15.37
N LYS A 61 2.86 4.83 16.07
CA LYS A 61 3.06 4.92 17.47
C LYS A 61 1.77 5.25 18.09
N ILE A 62 1.39 4.58 19.14
CA ILE A 62 0.15 4.85 19.81
C ILE A 62 0.43 5.82 20.93
N GLU A 63 -0.27 6.95 20.94
CA GLU A 63 -0.08 7.90 21.97
C GLU A 63 -1.26 7.92 22.85
N GLU A 64 -1.10 7.97 24.12
CA GLU A 64 -2.20 7.97 25.03
C GLU A 64 -2.37 9.21 25.76
#